data_ccd9f11fcf45a96b1baad8f65fdcecbf
#
_entry.id   ccd9f11fcf45a96b1baad8f65fdcecbf
#
_cell.length_a   1.000
_cell.length_b   1.000
_cell.length_c   1.000
_cell.angle_alpha   90.00
_cell.angle_beta   90.00
_cell.angle_gamma   90.00
#
_symmetry.space_group_name_H-M   'P 1'
#
loop_
_entity.id
_entity.type
_entity.pdbx_description
1 polymer ?
#
loop_
_entity_poly.entity_id
_entity_poly.type
_entity_poly.pdbx_seq_one_letter_code
_entity_poly.pdbx_strand_id
1 'polypeptide(L)'
;MLYQSALDFNIDVAYLDPDAQAPCSFLKSFENGSIKDFETVKNFGLKHQVVTIEIEHVNVDALKYIERQGVKVFPQPHIIELIQDKRKQKQFYQEYRIPTAEFILVENKNDVQNHLEFLPAVNKLGKDGYDGRGVQILKSKEDISKAFDAPGLLEKLIDFEKEIAILVARNEAGDIVSYPAVEMVFHPEKNLVEYLFAPAQLS
;
A
#
# COMPACT_ATOMS: atom_id res chain seq x y z
N MET A 1 14.70 -9.90 -6.49
CA MET A 1 14.61 -9.02 -7.69
C MET A 1 15.35 -7.71 -7.46
N LEU A 2 15.07 -6.88 -6.45
CA LEU A 2 15.81 -5.62 -6.19
C LEU A 2 17.32 -5.82 -6.08
N TYR A 3 17.78 -6.87 -5.37
CA TYR A 3 19.22 -7.18 -5.27
C TYR A 3 19.86 -7.46 -6.64
N GLN A 4 19.19 -8.21 -7.51
CA GLN A 4 19.71 -8.49 -8.86
C GLN A 4 19.86 -7.19 -9.66
N SER A 5 18.82 -6.35 -9.65
CA SER A 5 18.91 -5.05 -10.31
C SER A 5 19.99 -4.13 -9.72
N ALA A 6 20.17 -4.17 -8.41
CA ALA A 6 21.21 -3.40 -7.74
C ALA A 6 22.61 -3.81 -8.21
N LEU A 7 22.87 -5.11 -8.40
CA LEU A 7 24.12 -5.61 -8.97
C LEU A 7 24.35 -5.09 -10.39
N ASP A 8 23.30 -5.14 -11.24
CA ASP A 8 23.38 -4.68 -12.62
C ASP A 8 23.72 -3.18 -12.72
N PHE A 9 23.30 -2.39 -11.74
CA PHE A 9 23.57 -0.96 -11.64
C PHE A 9 24.75 -0.59 -10.73
N ASN A 10 25.47 -1.58 -10.19
CA ASN A 10 26.57 -1.39 -9.26
C ASN A 10 26.18 -0.53 -8.03
N ILE A 11 25.03 -0.84 -7.44
CA ILE A 11 24.49 -0.17 -6.26
C ILE A 11 24.59 -1.11 -5.06
N ASP A 12 25.20 -0.63 -3.98
CA ASP A 12 25.22 -1.36 -2.70
C ASP A 12 23.86 -1.22 -2.01
N VAL A 13 23.23 -2.35 -1.68
CA VAL A 13 21.93 -2.39 -1.04
C VAL A 13 21.97 -3.21 0.24
N ALA A 14 21.38 -2.67 1.31
CA ALA A 14 21.10 -3.38 2.55
C ALA A 14 19.59 -3.58 2.74
N TYR A 15 19.24 -4.57 3.55
CA TYR A 15 17.84 -4.96 3.80
C TYR A 15 17.57 -5.04 5.28
N LEU A 16 16.42 -4.52 5.69
CA LEU A 16 15.85 -4.69 7.02
C LEU A 16 14.51 -5.43 6.90
N ASP A 17 14.39 -6.57 7.56
CA ASP A 17 13.19 -7.38 7.53
C ASP A 17 12.96 -8.07 8.89
N PRO A 18 11.70 -8.14 9.39
CA PRO A 18 11.39 -8.84 10.64
C PRO A 18 11.51 -10.36 10.54
N ASP A 19 11.41 -10.93 9.33
CA ASP A 19 11.55 -12.36 9.12
C ASP A 19 13.02 -12.74 8.92
N ALA A 20 13.59 -13.44 9.90
CA ALA A 20 14.97 -13.96 9.81
C ALA A 20 15.16 -14.96 8.66
N GLN A 21 14.10 -15.47 8.06
CA GLN A 21 14.10 -16.37 6.91
C GLN A 21 13.66 -15.67 5.61
N ALA A 22 13.60 -14.34 5.60
CA ALA A 22 13.29 -13.58 4.39
C ALA A 22 14.18 -14.02 3.21
N PRO A 23 13.69 -13.97 1.96
CA PRO A 23 14.47 -14.38 0.78
C PRO A 23 15.82 -13.69 0.62
N CYS A 24 16.02 -12.52 1.26
CA CYS A 24 17.29 -11.79 1.28
C CYS A 24 18.17 -12.07 2.51
N SER A 25 17.75 -12.93 3.44
CA SER A 25 18.45 -13.18 4.71
C SER A 25 19.87 -13.78 4.55
N PHE A 26 20.17 -14.37 3.39
CA PHE A 26 21.50 -14.90 3.08
C PHE A 26 22.53 -13.81 2.69
N LEU A 27 22.08 -12.57 2.47
CA LEU A 27 22.95 -11.46 2.11
C LEU A 27 23.68 -10.92 3.34
N LYS A 28 24.94 -10.57 3.19
CA LYS A 28 25.75 -9.98 4.29
C LYS A 28 25.21 -8.63 4.77
N SER A 29 24.49 -7.92 3.90
CA SER A 29 23.87 -6.63 4.18
C SER A 29 22.43 -6.76 4.72
N PHE A 30 22.02 -7.97 5.10
CA PHE A 30 20.72 -8.19 5.74
C PHE A 30 20.80 -7.91 7.24
N GLU A 31 19.84 -7.16 7.76
CA GLU A 31 19.62 -6.94 9.19
C GLU A 31 18.23 -7.47 9.55
N ASN A 32 18.17 -8.38 10.53
CA ASN A 32 16.90 -8.84 11.06
C ASN A 32 16.41 -7.86 12.15
N GLY A 33 15.19 -7.34 11.98
CA GLY A 33 14.62 -6.41 12.94
C GLY A 33 13.24 -5.93 12.53
N SER A 34 12.48 -5.43 13.52
CA SER A 34 11.12 -4.97 13.29
C SER A 34 11.10 -3.63 12.54
N ILE A 35 10.48 -3.60 11.36
CA ILE A 35 10.23 -2.37 10.60
C ILE A 35 9.21 -1.45 11.30
N LYS A 36 8.49 -1.92 12.33
CA LYS A 36 7.56 -1.14 13.14
C LYS A 36 8.22 -0.49 14.35
N ASP A 37 9.41 -0.93 14.73
CA ASP A 37 10.15 -0.39 15.86
C ASP A 37 10.93 0.87 15.45
N PHE A 38 10.74 1.96 16.20
CA PHE A 38 11.35 3.26 15.91
C PHE A 38 12.89 3.18 15.92
N GLU A 39 13.47 2.60 16.98
CA GLU A 39 14.93 2.54 17.14
C GLU A 39 15.58 1.67 16.07
N THR A 40 14.95 0.54 15.73
CA THR A 40 15.43 -0.37 14.70
C THR A 40 15.49 0.32 13.34
N VAL A 41 14.38 0.94 12.90
CA VAL A 41 14.31 1.65 11.60
C VAL A 41 15.26 2.85 11.58
N LYS A 42 15.31 3.63 12.66
CA LYS A 42 16.21 4.76 12.80
C LYS A 42 17.69 4.33 12.66
N ASN A 43 18.10 3.32 13.44
CA ASN A 43 19.48 2.87 13.46
C ASN A 43 19.91 2.23 12.14
N PHE A 44 18.98 1.52 11.47
CA PHE A 44 19.22 1.01 10.12
C PHE A 44 19.35 2.17 9.12
N GLY A 45 18.37 3.07 9.08
CA GLY A 45 18.32 4.15 8.09
C GLY A 45 19.48 5.11 8.16
N LEU A 46 19.98 5.44 9.36
CA LEU A 46 21.13 6.33 9.54
C LEU A 46 22.46 5.81 8.99
N LYS A 47 22.54 4.53 8.63
CA LYS A 47 23.73 3.92 8.00
C LYS A 47 23.78 4.16 6.49
N HIS A 48 22.73 4.68 5.89
CA HIS A 48 22.54 4.76 4.44
C HIS A 48 22.31 6.18 3.94
N GLN A 49 22.63 6.46 2.68
CA GLN A 49 22.36 7.74 2.03
C GLN A 49 20.91 7.84 1.54
N VAL A 50 20.34 6.69 1.15
CA VAL A 50 18.98 6.60 0.62
C VAL A 50 18.29 5.41 1.27
N VAL A 51 17.05 5.61 1.69
CA VAL A 51 16.16 4.56 2.19
C VAL A 51 14.95 4.48 1.28
N THR A 52 14.61 3.30 0.84
CA THR A 52 13.37 3.02 0.10
C THR A 52 12.50 2.03 0.86
N ILE A 53 11.21 2.09 0.60
CA ILE A 53 10.19 1.34 1.31
C ILE A 53 9.56 0.34 0.35
N GLU A 54 9.52 -0.91 0.73
CA GLU A 54 8.83 -1.97 0.00
C GLU A 54 7.50 -2.32 0.70
N ILE A 55 7.54 -2.47 2.03
CA ILE A 55 6.36 -2.74 2.85
C ILE A 55 5.91 -1.45 3.53
N GLU A 56 4.71 -0.95 3.21
CA GLU A 56 4.18 0.33 3.69
C GLU A 56 3.97 0.39 5.22
N HIS A 57 3.87 -0.74 5.91
CA HIS A 57 3.66 -0.80 7.37
C HIS A 57 4.92 -0.55 8.21
N VAL A 58 5.77 0.34 7.74
CA VAL A 58 6.99 0.77 8.43
C VAL A 58 6.71 1.89 9.44
N ASN A 59 7.59 2.07 10.42
CA ASN A 59 7.49 3.17 11.38
C ASN A 59 7.77 4.52 10.73
N VAL A 60 6.71 5.31 10.51
CA VAL A 60 6.77 6.61 9.83
C VAL A 60 7.55 7.66 10.63
N ASP A 61 7.45 7.64 11.95
CA ASP A 61 8.17 8.62 12.79
C ASP A 61 9.68 8.41 12.71
N ALA A 62 10.13 7.16 12.61
CA ALA A 62 11.52 6.85 12.35
C ALA A 62 11.96 7.32 10.95
N LEU A 63 11.12 7.15 9.92
CA LEU A 63 11.40 7.69 8.58
C LEU A 63 11.51 9.21 8.58
N LYS A 64 10.59 9.91 9.25
CA LYS A 64 10.65 11.37 9.43
C LYS A 64 11.92 11.81 10.17
N TYR A 65 12.34 11.00 11.15
CA TYR A 65 13.57 11.29 11.90
C TYR A 65 14.80 11.20 11.00
N ILE A 66 14.98 10.09 10.28
CA ILE A 66 16.17 9.91 9.42
C ILE A 66 16.21 10.91 8.26
N GLU A 67 15.06 11.28 7.71
CA GLU A 67 14.94 12.34 6.69
C GLU A 67 15.47 13.69 7.22
N ARG A 68 15.09 14.07 8.47
CA ARG A 68 15.61 15.29 9.12
C ARG A 68 17.12 15.24 9.38
N GLN A 69 17.72 14.04 9.45
CA GLN A 69 19.17 13.87 9.57
C GLN A 69 19.87 13.87 8.20
N GLY A 70 19.15 14.16 7.11
CA GLY A 70 19.71 14.28 5.76
C GLY A 70 19.73 13.01 4.93
N VAL A 71 19.15 11.92 5.42
CA VAL A 71 18.96 10.68 4.63
C VAL A 71 17.80 10.90 3.65
N LYS A 72 18.01 10.59 2.38
CA LYS A 72 16.93 10.63 1.41
C LYS A 72 15.97 9.44 1.62
N VAL A 73 14.68 9.71 1.75
CA VAL A 73 13.65 8.67 1.95
C VAL A 73 12.65 8.70 0.80
N PHE A 74 12.49 7.57 0.11
CA PHE A 74 11.58 7.42 -1.02
C PHE A 74 10.72 6.13 -0.88
N PRO A 75 9.38 6.24 -1.00
CA PRO A 75 8.57 7.47 -1.02
C PRO A 75 8.79 8.30 0.24
N GLN A 76 8.52 9.60 0.16
CA GLN A 76 8.70 10.49 1.30
C GLN A 76 7.83 10.06 2.50
N PRO A 77 8.26 10.28 3.75
CA PRO A 77 7.55 9.80 4.94
C PRO A 77 6.09 10.23 5.04
N HIS A 78 5.76 11.45 4.57
CA HIS A 78 4.38 11.93 4.55
C HIS A 78 3.48 11.16 3.55
N ILE A 79 4.06 10.64 2.47
CA ILE A 79 3.33 9.78 1.51
C ILE A 79 3.06 8.42 2.14
N ILE A 80 4.04 7.83 2.83
CA ILE A 80 3.83 6.58 3.58
C ILE A 80 2.75 6.76 4.63
N GLU A 81 2.77 7.87 5.40
CA GLU A 81 1.72 8.19 6.38
C GLU A 81 0.32 8.30 5.74
N LEU A 82 0.24 8.87 4.53
CA LEU A 82 -1.00 9.00 3.78
C LEU A 82 -1.55 7.62 3.37
N ILE A 83 -0.71 6.76 2.80
CA ILE A 83 -1.15 5.45 2.28
C ILE A 83 -1.42 4.44 3.39
N GLN A 84 -0.84 4.60 4.59
CA GLN A 84 -1.14 3.76 5.75
C GLN A 84 -2.56 3.92 6.29
N ASP A 85 -3.28 5.00 5.92
CA ASP A 85 -4.69 5.20 6.30
C ASP A 85 -5.54 5.45 5.04
N LYS A 86 -6.33 4.44 4.66
CA LYS A 86 -7.21 4.49 3.47
C LYS A 86 -8.22 5.63 3.53
N ARG A 87 -8.62 6.09 4.72
CA ARG A 87 -9.53 7.22 4.91
C ARG A 87 -8.83 8.52 4.49
N LYS A 88 -7.59 8.74 4.95
CA LYS A 88 -6.77 9.88 4.56
C LYS A 88 -6.47 9.85 3.05
N GLN A 89 -6.15 8.67 2.51
CA GLN A 89 -5.90 8.48 1.10
C GLN A 89 -7.11 8.86 0.24
N LYS A 90 -8.33 8.44 0.64
CA LYS A 90 -9.56 8.81 -0.07
C LYS A 90 -9.89 10.30 0.04
N GLN A 91 -9.70 10.90 1.21
CA GLN A 91 -9.84 12.35 1.39
C GLN A 91 -8.86 13.12 0.49
N PHE A 92 -7.61 12.66 0.40
CA PHE A 92 -6.61 13.23 -0.51
C PHE A 92 -7.08 13.14 -1.97
N TYR A 93 -7.60 11.99 -2.42
CA TYR A 93 -8.12 11.85 -3.77
C TYR A 93 -9.27 12.83 -4.05
N GLN A 94 -10.16 13.02 -3.10
CA GLN A 94 -11.27 13.97 -3.20
C GLN A 94 -10.77 15.42 -3.26
N GLU A 95 -9.84 15.79 -2.39
CA GLU A 95 -9.25 17.14 -2.33
C GLU A 95 -8.56 17.52 -3.64
N TYR A 96 -7.77 16.60 -4.19
CA TYR A 96 -7.02 16.80 -5.43
C TYR A 96 -7.78 16.39 -6.69
N ARG A 97 -9.06 16.05 -6.57
CA ARG A 97 -9.95 15.64 -7.68
C ARG A 97 -9.38 14.48 -8.49
N ILE A 98 -8.70 13.56 -7.84
CA ILE A 98 -8.21 12.32 -8.45
C ILE A 98 -9.40 11.37 -8.59
N PRO A 99 -9.69 10.84 -9.78
CA PRO A 99 -10.79 9.89 -9.98
C PRO A 99 -10.66 8.69 -9.05
N THR A 100 -11.72 8.40 -8.32
CA THR A 100 -11.83 7.24 -7.43
C THR A 100 -13.29 6.83 -7.30
N ALA A 101 -13.56 5.59 -6.88
CA ALA A 101 -14.92 5.17 -6.57
C ALA A 101 -15.51 6.05 -5.45
N GLU A 102 -16.81 6.33 -5.55
CA GLU A 102 -17.56 7.04 -4.51
C GLU A 102 -17.39 6.33 -3.17
N PHE A 103 -17.26 7.10 -2.09
CA PHE A 103 -17.01 6.54 -0.76
C PHE A 103 -17.64 7.34 0.37
N ILE A 104 -17.86 6.68 1.49
CA ILE A 104 -18.30 7.25 2.77
C ILE A 104 -17.33 6.81 3.85
N LEU A 105 -16.87 7.73 4.70
CA LEU A 105 -16.09 7.39 5.88
C LEU A 105 -17.03 6.88 6.98
N VAL A 106 -16.63 5.84 7.67
CA VAL A 106 -17.38 5.23 8.77
C VAL A 106 -16.47 5.03 9.97
N GLU A 107 -17.00 5.21 11.18
CA GLU A 107 -16.23 5.04 12.42
C GLU A 107 -16.40 3.64 13.03
N ASN A 108 -17.49 2.96 12.71
CA ASN A 108 -17.82 1.65 13.25
C ASN A 108 -18.93 0.97 12.46
N LYS A 109 -19.31 -0.25 12.86
CA LYS A 109 -20.39 -1.03 12.22
C LYS A 109 -21.75 -0.33 12.26
N ASN A 110 -22.06 0.44 13.30
CA ASN A 110 -23.34 1.14 13.38
C ASN A 110 -23.42 2.23 12.30
N ASP A 111 -22.33 2.91 12.01
CA ASP A 111 -22.29 3.88 10.91
C ASP A 111 -22.54 3.20 9.56
N VAL A 112 -21.97 2.00 9.35
CA VAL A 112 -22.27 1.20 8.15
C VAL A 112 -23.76 0.90 8.05
N GLN A 113 -24.41 0.57 9.16
CA GLN A 113 -25.85 0.31 9.21
C GLN A 113 -26.70 1.56 8.91
N ASN A 114 -26.18 2.76 9.16
CA ASN A 114 -26.86 4.01 8.85
C ASN A 114 -26.79 4.38 7.37
N HIS A 115 -26.00 3.67 6.55
CA HIS A 115 -25.80 3.94 5.14
C HIS A 115 -26.21 2.78 4.23
N LEU A 116 -27.34 2.14 4.52
CA LEU A 116 -27.85 0.99 3.74
C LEU A 116 -28.15 1.35 2.28
N GLU A 117 -28.50 2.58 1.99
CA GLU A 117 -28.73 3.09 0.64
C GLU A 117 -27.46 3.12 -0.22
N PHE A 118 -26.29 3.04 0.42
CA PHE A 118 -24.98 3.01 -0.26
C PHE A 118 -24.60 1.60 -0.77
N LEU A 119 -25.35 0.56 -0.38
CA LEU A 119 -25.09 -0.80 -0.83
C LEU A 119 -25.51 -1.00 -2.32
N PRO A 120 -24.85 -1.88 -3.09
CA PRO A 120 -23.73 -2.72 -2.68
C PRO A 120 -22.43 -1.92 -2.56
N ALA A 121 -21.60 -2.28 -1.58
CA ALA A 121 -20.37 -1.55 -1.27
C ALA A 121 -19.26 -2.50 -0.80
N VAL A 122 -18.04 -1.99 -0.81
CA VAL A 122 -16.87 -2.64 -0.21
C VAL A 122 -16.55 -1.89 1.09
N ASN A 123 -16.67 -2.55 2.23
CA ASN A 123 -16.23 -2.04 3.52
C ASN A 123 -14.74 -2.33 3.70
N LYS A 124 -13.96 -1.29 3.93
CA LYS A 124 -12.50 -1.36 4.09
C LYS A 124 -12.09 -0.78 5.44
N LEU A 125 -11.19 -1.48 6.14
CA LEU A 125 -10.51 -0.90 7.31
C LEU A 125 -9.67 0.31 6.89
N GLY A 126 -9.67 1.36 7.70
CA GLY A 126 -8.84 2.53 7.49
C GLY A 126 -7.36 2.21 7.58
N LYS A 127 -6.99 1.40 8.56
CA LYS A 127 -5.60 0.96 8.82
C LYS A 127 -5.51 -0.56 8.93
N ASP A 128 -4.30 -1.09 8.85
CA ASP A 128 -3.97 -2.51 9.09
C ASP A 128 -4.62 -3.52 8.11
N GLY A 129 -5.21 -3.05 7.02
CA GLY A 129 -5.71 -3.93 5.95
C GLY A 129 -4.66 -4.16 4.87
N TYR A 130 -4.23 -5.41 4.66
CA TYR A 130 -3.27 -5.83 3.64
C TYR A 130 -3.66 -7.20 3.04
N ASP A 131 -3.21 -7.49 1.83
CA ASP A 131 -3.39 -8.78 1.12
C ASP A 131 -4.84 -9.31 1.18
N GLY A 132 -5.82 -8.43 0.90
CA GLY A 132 -7.24 -8.77 0.97
C GLY A 132 -7.81 -8.84 2.39
N ARG A 133 -6.99 -8.76 3.43
CA ARG A 133 -7.46 -8.60 4.81
C ARG A 133 -7.93 -7.17 5.04
N GLY A 134 -8.99 -6.99 5.81
CA GLY A 134 -9.58 -5.67 6.04
C GLY A 134 -10.41 -5.16 4.86
N VAL A 135 -10.86 -6.05 3.97
CA VAL A 135 -11.80 -5.78 2.88
C VAL A 135 -12.97 -6.74 2.97
N GLN A 136 -14.20 -6.21 2.96
CA GLN A 136 -15.42 -7.00 3.03
C GLN A 136 -16.46 -6.48 2.04
N ILE A 137 -16.94 -7.32 1.14
CA ILE A 137 -18.04 -6.97 0.23
C ILE A 137 -19.36 -7.11 0.99
N LEU A 138 -20.15 -6.04 0.97
CA LEU A 138 -21.49 -5.95 1.54
C LEU A 138 -22.47 -5.74 0.38
N LYS A 139 -23.22 -6.77 0.03
CA LYS A 139 -24.16 -6.73 -1.10
C LYS A 139 -25.53 -6.20 -0.68
N SER A 140 -25.93 -6.50 0.56
CA SER A 140 -27.25 -6.15 1.09
C SER A 140 -27.18 -5.93 2.61
N LYS A 141 -28.32 -5.56 3.23
CA LYS A 141 -28.40 -5.33 4.67
C LYS A 141 -28.07 -6.59 5.50
N GLU A 142 -28.28 -7.77 4.97
CA GLU A 142 -28.00 -9.04 5.62
C GLU A 142 -26.49 -9.22 5.82
N ASP A 143 -25.67 -8.55 5.00
CA ASP A 143 -24.22 -8.62 5.10
C ASP A 143 -23.63 -7.67 6.17
N ILE A 144 -24.43 -6.80 6.77
CA ILE A 144 -23.95 -5.84 7.79
C ILE A 144 -23.28 -6.54 8.97
N SER A 145 -23.72 -7.75 9.30
CA SER A 145 -23.07 -8.55 10.35
C SER A 145 -21.58 -8.78 10.11
N LYS A 146 -21.15 -8.78 8.83
CA LYS A 146 -19.76 -8.96 8.37
C LYS A 146 -18.96 -7.64 8.38
N ALA A 147 -19.61 -6.49 8.51
CA ALA A 147 -18.94 -5.19 8.52
C ALA A 147 -17.97 -5.08 9.68
N PHE A 148 -16.87 -4.35 9.45
CA PHE A 148 -15.87 -4.09 10.48
C PHE A 148 -16.42 -3.12 11.52
N ASP A 149 -16.16 -3.43 12.80
CA ASP A 149 -16.48 -2.54 13.92
C ASP A 149 -15.24 -1.70 14.28
N ALA A 150 -14.80 -0.90 13.33
CA ALA A 150 -13.60 -0.08 13.42
C ALA A 150 -13.65 1.06 12.39
N PRO A 151 -12.88 2.14 12.60
CA PRO A 151 -12.78 3.22 11.63
C PRO A 151 -12.30 2.74 10.25
N GLY A 152 -13.05 3.14 9.22
CA GLY A 152 -12.82 2.69 7.85
C GLY A 152 -13.62 3.48 6.84
N LEU A 153 -13.99 2.82 5.77
CA LEU A 153 -14.82 3.41 4.72
C LEU A 153 -15.72 2.37 4.04
N LEU A 154 -16.81 2.84 3.49
CA LEU A 154 -17.59 2.17 2.47
C LEU A 154 -17.18 2.76 1.12
N GLU A 155 -16.88 1.92 0.18
CA GLU A 155 -16.57 2.30 -1.20
C GLU A 155 -17.58 1.64 -2.13
N LYS A 156 -18.13 2.40 -3.07
CA LYS A 156 -19.10 1.85 -4.01
C LYS A 156 -18.53 0.65 -4.75
N LEU A 157 -19.25 -0.45 -4.77
CA LEU A 157 -18.84 -1.62 -5.53
C LEU A 157 -18.89 -1.29 -7.02
N ILE A 158 -17.74 -1.37 -7.68
CA ILE A 158 -17.62 -1.12 -9.12
C ILE A 158 -17.73 -2.44 -9.86
N ASP A 159 -18.60 -2.48 -10.85
CA ASP A 159 -18.68 -3.59 -11.81
C ASP A 159 -17.70 -3.29 -12.96
N PHE A 160 -16.47 -3.80 -12.82
CA PHE A 160 -15.39 -3.57 -13.78
C PHE A 160 -15.16 -4.83 -14.64
N GLU A 161 -14.80 -4.61 -15.88
CA GLU A 161 -14.43 -5.70 -16.80
C GLU A 161 -13.05 -6.27 -16.50
N LYS A 162 -12.11 -5.38 -16.18
CA LYS A 162 -10.70 -5.73 -15.91
C LYS A 162 -10.13 -4.88 -14.79
N GLU A 163 -9.22 -5.49 -14.04
CA GLU A 163 -8.36 -4.77 -13.11
C GLU A 163 -6.98 -4.59 -13.71
N ILE A 164 -6.51 -3.36 -13.78
CA ILE A 164 -5.23 -3.01 -14.39
C ILE A 164 -4.37 -2.21 -13.43
N ALA A 165 -3.05 -2.33 -13.59
CA ALA A 165 -2.07 -1.50 -12.91
C ALA A 165 -1.17 -0.80 -13.92
N ILE A 166 -0.77 0.44 -13.61
CA ILE A 166 0.25 1.18 -14.35
C ILE A 166 1.37 1.54 -13.38
N LEU A 167 2.59 1.06 -13.67
CA LEU A 167 3.76 1.48 -12.92
C LEU A 167 4.21 2.85 -13.41
N VAL A 168 4.47 3.73 -12.47
CA VAL A 168 4.99 5.07 -12.74
C VAL A 168 6.21 5.29 -11.87
N ALA A 169 7.29 5.79 -12.46
CA ALA A 169 8.47 6.24 -11.73
C ALA A 169 8.66 7.74 -11.93
N ARG A 170 8.96 8.45 -10.84
CA ARG A 170 9.26 9.88 -10.85
C ARG A 170 10.56 10.13 -10.11
N ASN A 171 11.43 10.97 -10.69
CA ASN A 171 12.67 11.39 -10.03
C ASN A 171 12.52 12.76 -9.32
N GLU A 172 13.58 13.19 -8.62
CA GLU A 172 13.60 14.48 -7.91
C GLU A 172 13.54 15.70 -8.86
N ALA A 173 13.98 15.56 -10.11
CA ALA A 173 13.89 16.60 -11.12
C ALA A 173 12.46 16.78 -11.67
N GLY A 174 11.55 15.84 -11.35
CA GLY A 174 10.17 15.85 -11.80
C GLY A 174 9.92 15.06 -13.09
N ASP A 175 10.95 14.41 -13.65
CA ASP A 175 10.77 13.57 -14.81
C ASP A 175 9.92 12.35 -14.46
N ILE A 176 9.01 11.99 -15.35
CA ILE A 176 8.05 10.90 -15.15
C ILE A 176 8.20 9.89 -16.27
N VAL A 177 8.29 8.62 -15.90
CA VAL A 177 8.24 7.49 -16.81
C VAL A 177 7.08 6.58 -16.41
N SER A 178 6.25 6.19 -17.39
CA SER A 178 5.20 5.20 -17.18
C SER A 178 5.51 3.95 -18.01
N TYR A 179 5.16 2.80 -17.44
CA TYR A 179 5.28 1.50 -18.10
C TYR A 179 3.94 1.11 -18.73
N PRO A 180 3.93 0.17 -19.69
CA PRO A 180 2.68 -0.37 -20.23
C PRO A 180 1.77 -0.89 -19.13
N ALA A 181 0.46 -0.74 -19.31
CA ALA A 181 -0.52 -1.26 -18.37
C ALA A 181 -0.38 -2.78 -18.22
N VAL A 182 -0.53 -3.24 -17.00
CA VAL A 182 -0.53 -4.66 -16.63
C VAL A 182 -1.94 -5.07 -16.24
N GLU A 183 -2.48 -6.13 -16.84
CA GLU A 183 -3.74 -6.73 -16.45
C GLU A 183 -3.52 -7.69 -15.29
N MET A 184 -4.34 -7.56 -14.23
CA MET A 184 -4.30 -8.40 -13.05
C MET A 184 -5.48 -9.37 -13.07
N VAL A 185 -5.19 -10.66 -13.09
CA VAL A 185 -6.19 -11.73 -13.01
C VAL A 185 -6.15 -12.33 -11.62
N PHE A 186 -7.26 -12.24 -10.91
CA PHE A 186 -7.38 -12.74 -9.56
C PHE A 186 -7.87 -14.19 -9.53
N HIS A 187 -7.39 -14.92 -8.54
CA HIS A 187 -7.90 -16.26 -8.25
C HIS A 187 -9.39 -16.17 -7.86
N PRO A 188 -10.26 -17.00 -8.46
CA PRO A 188 -11.72 -16.85 -8.31
C PRO A 188 -12.23 -17.00 -6.87
N GLU A 189 -11.52 -17.76 -6.02
CA GLU A 189 -11.92 -18.01 -4.62
C GLU A 189 -11.05 -17.28 -3.60
N LYS A 190 -9.90 -16.71 -4.04
CA LYS A 190 -8.95 -16.03 -3.14
C LYS A 190 -8.76 -14.61 -3.65
N ASN A 191 -8.71 -13.66 -2.74
CA ASN A 191 -8.41 -12.27 -3.10
C ASN A 191 -6.89 -12.07 -3.31
N LEU A 192 -6.33 -12.88 -4.23
CA LEU A 192 -4.91 -12.89 -4.59
C LEU A 192 -4.77 -12.86 -6.10
N VAL A 193 -3.83 -12.06 -6.60
CA VAL A 193 -3.46 -12.04 -8.02
C VAL A 193 -2.84 -13.38 -8.38
N GLU A 194 -3.37 -14.04 -9.39
CA GLU A 194 -2.90 -15.33 -9.90
C GLU A 194 -1.99 -15.13 -11.12
N TYR A 195 -2.38 -14.22 -12.03
CA TYR A 195 -1.62 -13.91 -13.23
C TYR A 195 -1.50 -12.40 -13.45
N LEU A 196 -0.37 -12.00 -14.03
CA LEU A 196 -0.09 -10.66 -14.51
C LEU A 196 0.22 -10.72 -16.00
N PHE A 197 -0.53 -10.01 -16.82
CA PHE A 197 -0.30 -9.92 -18.26
C PHE A 197 0.18 -8.52 -18.64
N ALA A 198 1.37 -8.43 -19.24
CA ALA A 198 1.94 -7.18 -19.73
C ALA A 198 2.36 -7.33 -21.20
N PRO A 199 1.93 -6.44 -22.10
CA PRO A 199 0.97 -5.36 -21.88
C PRO A 199 -0.47 -5.88 -21.70
N ALA A 200 -1.30 -5.15 -20.95
CA ALA A 200 -2.72 -5.42 -20.86
C ALA A 200 -3.39 -5.27 -22.22
N GLN A 201 -4.31 -6.17 -22.55
CA GLN A 201 -5.13 -6.04 -23.76
C GLN A 201 -6.35 -5.16 -23.43
N LEU A 202 -6.25 -3.89 -23.77
CA LEU A 202 -7.32 -2.91 -23.59
C LEU A 202 -8.02 -2.69 -24.93
N SER A 203 -9.37 -2.61 -24.90
CA SER A 203 -10.21 -2.31 -26.06
C SER A 203 -10.16 -0.83 -26.44
#